data_ec32b02cc5e796b202b2301949158a3d
#
_entry.id   ec32b02cc5e796b202b2301949158a3d
#
_cell.length_a   1.000
_cell.length_b   1.000
_cell.length_c   1.000
_cell.angle_alpha   90.00
_cell.angle_beta   90.00
_cell.angle_gamma   90.00
#
_symmetry.space_group_name_H-M   'P 1'
#
loop_
_entity.id
_entity.type
_entity.pdbx_description
1 polymer ?
#
loop_
_entity_poly.entity_id
_entity_poly.type
_entity_poly.pdbx_seq_one_letter_code
_entity_poly.pdbx_strand_id
1 'polypeptide(L)'
;ICNLLINSKFLPQLHIVLLDGIGFGGFNVVDLPKLAETLQLPCIAVMRRQPNLEAVVDAMSRLPNLEKRKELLQRAGTIYEYPPFVFQVCGEDPEIIAKVLEKLTDCGKVPEALRLAHLITAAVMKGESGMTSV
;
A
#
# COMPACT_ATOMS: atom_id res chain seq x y z
N ILE A 1 5.85 9.35 5.09
CA ILE A 1 6.08 7.96 5.53
C ILE A 1 7.55 7.74 5.86
N CYS A 2 8.47 8.04 4.95
CA CYS A 2 9.90 7.83 5.20
C CYS A 2 10.37 8.52 6.47
N ASN A 3 10.08 9.80 6.61
CA ASN A 3 10.54 10.57 7.77
C ASN A 3 10.03 10.00 9.10
N LEU A 4 8.80 9.53 9.11
CA LEU A 4 8.20 8.92 10.29
C LEU A 4 8.94 7.65 10.69
N LEU A 5 9.23 6.79 9.72
CA LEU A 5 9.85 5.49 9.97
C LEU A 5 11.36 5.59 10.22
N ILE A 6 12.07 6.43 9.45
CA ILE A 6 13.52 6.59 9.60
C ILE A 6 13.87 7.09 11.01
N ASN A 7 13.09 8.02 11.54
CA ASN A 7 13.32 8.58 12.85
C ASN A 7 12.71 7.74 13.98
N SER A 8 12.07 6.63 13.65
CA SER A 8 11.43 5.75 14.62
C SER A 8 12.46 4.81 15.26
N LYS A 9 12.37 4.65 16.56
CA LYS A 9 13.14 3.64 17.29
C LYS A 9 12.76 2.21 16.91
N PHE A 10 11.64 2.03 16.21
CA PHE A 10 11.15 0.72 15.80
C PHE A 10 11.72 0.25 14.47
N LEU A 11 12.34 1.14 13.69
CA LEU A 11 12.85 0.79 12.36
C LEU A 11 13.72 -0.47 12.35
N PRO A 12 14.68 -0.65 13.30
CA PRO A 12 15.52 -1.86 13.31
C PRO A 12 14.74 -3.17 13.54
N GLN A 13 13.50 -3.07 14.03
CA GLN A 13 12.66 -4.23 14.30
C GLN A 13 11.71 -4.55 13.14
N LEU A 14 11.61 -3.67 12.15
CA LEU A 14 10.70 -3.86 11.02
C LEU A 14 11.33 -4.78 9.98
N HIS A 15 10.51 -5.63 9.38
CA HIS A 15 10.92 -6.55 8.32
C HIS A 15 10.25 -6.24 6.99
N ILE A 16 9.05 -5.67 7.02
CA ILE A 16 8.30 -5.28 5.83
C ILE A 16 7.46 -4.05 6.14
N VAL A 17 7.07 -3.34 5.09
CA VAL A 17 6.11 -2.24 5.18
C VAL A 17 4.91 -2.57 4.31
N LEU A 18 3.74 -2.56 4.91
CA LEU A 18 2.48 -2.80 4.21
C LEU A 18 1.71 -1.50 4.08
N LEU A 19 1.28 -1.19 2.86
CA LEU A 19 0.47 -0.02 2.57
C LEU A 19 -0.92 -0.47 2.11
N ASP A 20 -1.93 0.26 2.52
CA ASP A 20 -3.31 0.02 2.07
C ASP A 20 -3.52 0.72 0.71
N GLY A 21 -3.00 0.09 -0.34
CA GLY A 21 -2.97 0.65 -1.68
C GLY A 21 -1.77 1.54 -1.94
N ILE A 22 -1.68 2.08 -3.15
CA ILE A 22 -0.54 2.89 -3.60
C ILE A 22 -0.79 4.40 -3.44
N GLY A 23 -2.02 4.80 -3.16
CA GLY A 23 -2.40 6.21 -3.04
C GLY A 23 -2.99 6.54 -1.68
N PHE A 24 -2.68 7.72 -1.19
CA PHE A 24 -3.20 8.25 0.05
C PHE A 24 -3.84 9.62 -0.18
N GLY A 25 -4.85 9.94 0.64
CA GLY A 25 -5.39 11.29 0.70
C GLY A 25 -5.76 11.90 -0.64
N GLY A 26 -6.57 11.20 -1.46
CA GLY A 26 -7.01 11.72 -2.74
C GLY A 26 -5.94 11.69 -3.82
N PHE A 27 -5.45 10.51 -4.16
CA PHE A 27 -4.49 10.27 -5.25
C PHE A 27 -3.07 10.81 -5.01
N ASN A 28 -2.65 10.95 -3.78
CA ASN A 28 -1.24 11.16 -3.48
C ASN A 28 -0.51 9.82 -3.61
N VAL A 29 0.10 9.59 -4.77
CA VAL A 29 0.73 8.32 -5.09
C VAL A 29 2.07 8.19 -4.38
N VAL A 30 2.29 7.04 -3.75
CA VAL A 30 3.54 6.73 -3.06
C VAL A 30 4.59 6.31 -4.08
N ASP A 31 5.80 6.82 -3.95
CA ASP A 31 6.96 6.35 -4.73
C ASP A 31 7.48 5.06 -4.06
N LEU A 32 6.90 3.94 -4.45
CA LEU A 32 7.17 2.65 -3.82
C LEU A 32 8.64 2.22 -3.90
N PRO A 33 9.31 2.31 -5.07
CA PRO A 33 10.73 1.98 -5.14
C PRO A 33 11.61 2.85 -4.25
N LYS A 34 11.33 4.14 -4.19
CA LYS A 34 12.08 5.07 -3.34
C LYS A 34 11.88 4.75 -1.86
N LEU A 35 10.67 4.40 -1.47
CA LEU A 35 10.36 4.01 -0.10
C LEU A 35 11.16 2.76 0.29
N ALA A 36 11.13 1.74 -0.55
CA ALA A 36 11.86 0.49 -0.31
C ALA A 36 13.37 0.71 -0.23
N GLU A 37 13.92 1.51 -1.14
CA GLU A 37 15.34 1.85 -1.16
C GLU A 37 15.75 2.64 0.08
N THR A 38 14.99 3.65 0.44
CA THR A 38 15.30 4.51 1.59
C THR A 38 15.25 3.76 2.91
N LEU A 39 14.26 2.89 3.07
CA LEU A 39 14.09 2.12 4.31
C LEU A 39 14.90 0.83 4.33
N GLN A 40 15.41 0.37 3.19
CA GLN A 40 16.07 -0.92 3.04
C GLN A 40 15.18 -2.07 3.50
N LEU A 41 13.89 -1.96 3.19
CA LEU A 41 12.86 -2.95 3.54
C LEU A 41 11.97 -3.20 2.34
N PRO A 42 11.44 -4.43 2.20
CA PRO A 42 10.38 -4.67 1.23
C PRO A 42 9.16 -3.81 1.56
N CYS A 43 8.63 -3.13 0.55
CA CYS A 43 7.43 -2.32 0.68
C CYS A 43 6.36 -2.86 -0.26
N ILE A 44 5.19 -3.13 0.27
CA ILE A 44 4.08 -3.79 -0.42
C ILE A 44 2.84 -2.90 -0.37
N ALA A 45 2.29 -2.59 -1.52
CA ALA A 45 0.99 -1.93 -1.62
C ALA A 45 -0.06 -3.01 -1.85
N VAL A 46 -0.86 -3.29 -0.83
CA VAL A 46 -1.90 -4.32 -0.88
C VAL A 46 -3.20 -3.69 -1.35
N MET A 47 -3.82 -4.31 -2.35
CA MET A 47 -5.08 -3.85 -2.93
C MET A 47 -6.17 -4.87 -2.64
N ARG A 48 -7.40 -4.39 -2.46
CA ARG A 48 -8.52 -5.27 -2.18
C ARG A 48 -9.07 -5.93 -3.43
N ARG A 49 -8.80 -5.32 -4.58
CA ARG A 49 -9.21 -5.82 -5.89
C ARG A 49 -8.31 -5.23 -6.97
N GLN A 50 -8.35 -5.83 -8.15
CA GLN A 50 -7.63 -5.31 -9.30
C GLN A 50 -8.15 -3.91 -9.63
N PRO A 51 -7.29 -2.88 -9.66
CA PRO A 51 -7.73 -1.52 -9.95
C PRO A 51 -8.08 -1.34 -11.42
N ASN A 52 -9.05 -0.48 -11.70
CA ASN A 52 -9.31 0.00 -13.04
C ASN A 52 -8.39 1.19 -13.30
N LEU A 53 -7.26 0.94 -13.95
CA LEU A 53 -6.24 1.96 -14.19
C LEU A 53 -6.74 3.12 -15.07
N GLU A 54 -7.62 2.83 -16.05
CA GLU A 54 -8.19 3.87 -16.89
C GLU A 54 -9.04 4.84 -16.07
N ALA A 55 -9.87 4.32 -15.18
CA ALA A 55 -10.71 5.14 -14.31
C ALA A 55 -9.84 5.96 -13.34
N VAL A 56 -8.75 5.39 -12.83
CA VAL A 56 -7.81 6.08 -11.94
C VAL A 56 -7.15 7.24 -12.66
N VAL A 57 -6.64 7.02 -13.88
CA VAL A 57 -6.00 8.05 -14.68
C VAL A 57 -7.00 9.16 -15.02
N ASP A 58 -8.22 8.80 -15.41
CA ASP A 58 -9.28 9.76 -15.71
C ASP A 58 -9.61 10.63 -14.51
N ALA A 59 -9.75 10.02 -13.33
CA ALA A 59 -9.98 10.76 -12.10
C ALA A 59 -8.82 11.71 -11.77
N MET A 60 -7.58 11.28 -11.99
CA MET A 60 -6.39 12.09 -11.74
C MET A 60 -6.22 13.23 -12.75
N SER A 61 -6.84 13.13 -13.95
CA SER A 61 -6.70 14.14 -15.00
C SER A 61 -7.19 15.53 -14.57
N ARG A 62 -8.01 15.58 -13.54
CA ARG A 62 -8.54 16.83 -12.97
C ARG A 62 -7.63 17.42 -11.89
N LEU A 63 -6.56 16.74 -11.53
CA LEU A 63 -5.64 17.15 -10.49
C LEU A 63 -4.36 17.75 -11.08
N PRO A 64 -3.67 18.62 -10.34
CA PRO A 64 -2.37 19.12 -10.77
C PRO A 64 -1.31 18.02 -10.77
N ASN A 65 -0.25 18.22 -11.57
CA ASN A 65 0.89 17.30 -11.65
C ASN A 65 0.51 15.90 -12.15
N LEU A 66 -0.39 15.82 -13.13
CA LEU A 66 -0.84 14.56 -13.69
C LEU A 66 0.32 13.68 -14.19
N GLU A 67 1.27 14.25 -14.92
CA GLU A 67 2.39 13.49 -15.48
C GLU A 67 3.26 12.88 -14.38
N LYS A 68 3.51 13.63 -13.31
CA LYS A 68 4.27 13.12 -12.17
C LYS A 68 3.54 11.99 -11.45
N ARG A 69 2.21 12.10 -11.32
CA ARG A 69 1.39 11.07 -10.70
C ARG A 69 1.39 9.79 -11.53
N LYS A 70 1.28 9.93 -12.85
CA LYS A 70 1.39 8.79 -13.78
C LYS A 70 2.74 8.11 -13.68
N GLU A 71 3.81 8.90 -13.63
CA GLU A 71 5.16 8.37 -13.47
C GLU A 71 5.29 7.54 -12.18
N LEU A 72 4.77 8.04 -11.07
CA LEU A 72 4.79 7.33 -9.80
C LEU A 72 4.00 6.02 -9.86
N LEU A 73 2.86 6.01 -10.54
CA LEU A 73 2.10 4.78 -10.75
C LEU A 73 2.89 3.76 -11.57
N GLN A 74 3.57 4.21 -12.62
CA GLN A 74 4.42 3.34 -13.43
C GLN A 74 5.61 2.80 -12.65
N ARG A 75 6.23 3.63 -11.82
CA ARG A 75 7.35 3.24 -10.98
C ARG A 75 6.99 2.18 -9.95
N ALA A 76 5.74 2.16 -9.50
CA ALA A 76 5.26 1.14 -8.57
C ALA A 76 5.29 -0.27 -9.18
N GLY A 77 5.36 -0.36 -10.51
CA GLY A 77 5.58 -1.59 -11.23
C GLY A 77 4.34 -2.44 -11.42
N THR A 78 4.58 -3.72 -11.65
CA THR A 78 3.54 -4.69 -11.98
C THR A 78 2.59 -4.90 -10.81
N ILE A 79 1.30 -5.00 -11.13
CA ILE A 79 0.28 -5.42 -10.18
C ILE A 79 0.20 -6.94 -10.26
N TYR A 80 0.60 -7.60 -9.17
CA TYR A 80 0.60 -9.04 -9.09
C TYR A 80 -0.71 -9.55 -8.53
N GLU A 81 -1.19 -10.65 -9.08
CA GLU A 81 -2.40 -11.30 -8.62
C GLU A 81 -2.07 -12.74 -8.22
N TYR A 82 -2.00 -12.97 -6.92
CA TYR A 82 -1.83 -14.28 -6.30
C TYR A 82 -3.06 -14.49 -5.41
N PRO A 83 -4.14 -15.07 -5.94
CA PRO A 83 -5.39 -15.14 -5.20
C PRO A 83 -5.25 -15.68 -3.78
N PRO A 84 -5.89 -15.04 -2.79
CA PRO A 84 -6.85 -13.92 -2.91
C PRO A 84 -6.22 -12.53 -2.94
N PHE A 85 -4.90 -12.42 -3.07
CA PHE A 85 -4.17 -11.15 -2.95
C PHE A 85 -3.92 -10.47 -4.28
N VAL A 86 -4.02 -9.15 -4.26
CA VAL A 86 -3.61 -8.26 -5.35
C VAL A 86 -2.67 -7.23 -4.75
N PHE A 87 -1.46 -7.09 -5.28
CA PHE A 87 -0.47 -6.22 -4.67
C PHE A 87 0.61 -5.77 -5.65
N GLN A 88 1.30 -4.70 -5.26
CA GLN A 88 2.57 -4.28 -5.86
C GLN A 88 3.65 -4.39 -4.81
N VAL A 89 4.87 -4.71 -5.21
CA VAL A 89 5.99 -4.87 -4.28
C VAL A 89 7.28 -4.31 -4.85
N CYS A 90 8.08 -3.71 -3.99
CA CYS A 90 9.46 -3.35 -4.27
C CYS A 90 10.34 -3.87 -3.14
N GLY A 91 11.47 -4.45 -3.50
CA GLY A 91 12.46 -4.93 -2.54
C GLY A 91 12.42 -6.41 -2.22
N GLU A 92 11.49 -7.17 -2.80
CA GLU A 92 11.42 -8.62 -2.61
C GLU A 92 10.69 -9.28 -3.76
N ASP A 93 10.87 -10.60 -3.88
CA ASP A 93 10.21 -11.43 -4.89
C ASP A 93 8.70 -11.50 -4.61
N PRO A 94 7.85 -11.26 -5.62
CA PRO A 94 6.39 -11.28 -5.42
C PRO A 94 5.87 -12.66 -4.96
N GLU A 95 6.50 -13.74 -5.37
CA GLU A 95 6.09 -15.08 -4.94
C GLU A 95 6.32 -15.29 -3.45
N ILE A 96 7.44 -14.80 -2.93
CA ILE A 96 7.75 -14.81 -1.50
C ILE A 96 6.74 -13.94 -0.74
N ILE A 97 6.45 -12.78 -1.27
CA ILE A 97 5.50 -11.85 -0.64
C ILE A 97 4.09 -12.43 -0.60
N ALA A 98 3.67 -13.15 -1.63
CA ALA A 98 2.37 -13.82 -1.63
C ALA A 98 2.25 -14.79 -0.45
N LYS A 99 3.32 -15.55 -0.16
CA LYS A 99 3.36 -16.46 0.98
C LYS A 99 3.36 -15.73 2.32
N VAL A 100 4.07 -14.59 2.38
CA VAL A 100 4.09 -13.76 3.58
C VAL A 100 2.70 -13.17 3.86
N LEU A 101 2.03 -12.64 2.85
CA LEU A 101 0.68 -12.10 2.99
C LEU A 101 -0.31 -13.16 3.47
N GLU A 102 -0.18 -14.38 2.96
CA GLU A 102 -1.02 -15.49 3.41
C GLU A 102 -0.84 -15.74 4.91
N LYS A 103 0.39 -15.75 5.39
CA LYS A 103 0.68 -15.97 6.81
C LYS A 103 0.23 -14.82 7.70
N LEU A 104 0.21 -13.60 7.17
CA LEU A 104 -0.19 -12.40 7.92
C LEU A 104 -1.69 -12.15 7.89
N THR A 105 -2.44 -12.94 7.15
CA THR A 105 -3.88 -12.80 6.98
C THR A 105 -4.61 -13.89 7.72
N ASP A 106 -5.45 -13.52 8.69
CA ASP A 106 -6.24 -14.48 9.45
C ASP A 106 -7.46 -14.95 8.65
N CYS A 107 -8.15 -14.01 8.03
CA CYS A 107 -9.29 -14.34 7.17
C CYS A 107 -9.46 -13.25 6.11
N GLY A 108 -10.05 -13.64 4.98
CA GLY A 108 -10.31 -12.70 3.88
C GLY A 108 -9.09 -12.42 3.03
N LYS A 109 -8.97 -11.20 2.57
CA LYS A 109 -8.00 -10.77 1.56
C LYS A 109 -6.98 -9.76 2.07
N VAL A 110 -7.03 -9.43 3.35
CA VAL A 110 -6.25 -8.33 3.90
C VAL A 110 -5.49 -8.78 5.12
N PRO A 111 -4.17 -8.53 5.19
CA PRO A 111 -3.39 -8.80 6.38
C PRO A 111 -3.99 -8.12 7.61
N GLU A 112 -3.93 -8.80 8.74
CA GLU A 112 -4.55 -8.33 9.98
C GLU A 112 -4.01 -6.96 10.43
N ALA A 113 -2.72 -6.72 10.25
CA ALA A 113 -2.12 -5.42 10.58
C ALA A 113 -2.74 -4.27 9.78
N LEU A 114 -3.01 -4.49 8.49
CA LEU A 114 -3.66 -3.47 7.64
C LEU A 114 -5.12 -3.27 8.04
N ARG A 115 -5.82 -4.34 8.38
CA ARG A 115 -7.20 -4.25 8.85
C ARG A 115 -7.29 -3.40 10.12
N LEU A 116 -6.40 -3.66 11.07
CA LEU A 116 -6.32 -2.89 12.31
C LEU A 116 -5.95 -1.43 12.06
N ALA A 117 -4.98 -1.17 11.20
CA ALA A 117 -4.57 0.18 10.85
C ALA A 117 -5.74 0.97 10.24
N HIS A 118 -6.51 0.32 9.37
CA HIS A 118 -7.70 0.92 8.76
C HIS A 118 -8.76 1.26 9.81
N LEU A 119 -9.04 0.34 10.73
CA LEU A 119 -10.01 0.56 11.80
C LEU A 119 -9.60 1.70 12.73
N ILE A 120 -8.33 1.76 13.09
CA ILE A 120 -7.80 2.83 13.95
C ILE A 120 -7.92 4.18 13.26
N THR A 121 -7.55 4.25 11.98
CA THR A 121 -7.64 5.48 11.19
C THR A 121 -9.08 5.94 11.06
N ALA A 122 -10.01 5.03 10.78
CA ALA A 122 -11.43 5.34 10.69
C ALA A 122 -11.98 5.85 12.02
N ALA A 123 -11.60 5.24 13.14
CA ALA A 123 -12.02 5.67 14.46
C ALA A 123 -11.53 7.07 14.80
N VAL A 124 -10.27 7.38 14.46
CA VAL A 124 -9.68 8.70 14.71
C VAL A 124 -10.30 9.77 13.83
N MET A 125 -10.50 9.48 12.54
CA MET A 125 -10.95 10.49 11.57
C MET A 125 -12.47 10.71 11.60
N LYS A 126 -13.25 9.66 11.89
CA LYS A 126 -14.72 9.72 11.86
C LYS A 126 -15.37 9.69 13.24
N GLY A 127 -14.59 9.43 14.28
CA GLY A 127 -15.12 9.26 15.63
C GLY A 127 -15.89 7.95 15.82
N GLU A 128 -15.74 7.00 14.89
CA GLU A 128 -16.40 5.70 14.96
C GLU A 128 -15.51 4.62 14.36
N SER A 129 -15.64 3.39 14.87
CA SER A 129 -14.95 2.24 14.27
C SER A 129 -15.92 1.52 13.33
N GLY A 130 -15.77 1.75 12.04
CA GLY A 130 -16.56 1.09 11.02
C GLY A 130 -15.92 -0.18 10.52
N MET A 131 -16.74 -1.21 10.26
CA MET A 131 -16.30 -2.44 9.64
C MET A 131 -16.32 -2.35 8.11
N THR A 132 -16.81 -1.26 7.58
CA THR A 132 -16.84 -1.01 6.15
C THR A 132 -15.45 -0.61 5.68
N SER A 133 -14.61 -1.57 5.51
CA SER A 133 -13.40 -1.35 4.76
C SER A 133 -13.74 -1.55 3.29
N VAL A 134 -13.45 -0.62 2.57
CA VAL A 134 -13.68 -0.62 1.14
C VAL A 134 -12.80 -1.61 0.42
#